data_a7cdb716938c3d7ca19747196574b286
#
_entry.id   a7cdb716938c3d7ca19747196574b286
#
_cell.length_a   1.000
_cell.length_b   1.000
_cell.length_c   1.000
_cell.angle_alpha   90.00
_cell.angle_beta   90.00
_cell.angle_gamma   90.00
#
_symmetry.space_group_name_H-M   'P 1'
#
loop_
_entity.id
_entity.type
_entity.pdbx_description
1 polymer ?
#
loop_
_entity_poly.entity_id
_entity_poly.type
_entity_poly.pdbx_seq_one_letter_code
_entity_poly.pdbx_strand_id
1 'polypeptide(L)'
;TLVRIGPFCHGEIRNGGIPDWLYGRPFLIRTNDREYLKYVDRLYAEIASQLEGFFHKDGGCIIGIQLENELQHSAAPWAIRYPDQPIDYTVADYDVQNTKFGVSVQEQDIQSPEAGNQHMKTLKEIALSHGMEVPLYTATGWGNAAIIPQEVIPVTAAYTYPTWADIGMSPFYLFRDIHTTPDYSPVRYEGYRYPSFCAEMGVGIQMTYGRRPRIPAEAGEGLMVRSLGSGANGIGYYMYHGGITPQGKRGFFSDEPSGVPKMSYDFQAPIGEFGHTRASYHSLRIIHHFVNDFGHLLAPMGVVLPEHSDTITPSNTHTLRYAVRKKENAGFVFITNFQDHCKREDLRDVSLTLKLASETVRFPQDGTVTVVKNA
;
A
#
# COMPACT_ATOMS: atom_id res chain seq x y z
N THR A 1 17.72 -0.15 -2.95
CA THR A 1 16.79 0.94 -3.32
C THR A 1 15.72 0.43 -4.28
N LEU A 2 14.49 0.91 -4.12
CA LEU A 2 13.40 0.78 -5.08
C LEU A 2 13.11 2.17 -5.65
N VAL A 3 12.99 2.27 -6.97
CA VAL A 3 12.82 3.56 -7.66
C VAL A 3 11.43 3.61 -8.32
N ARG A 4 10.72 4.70 -8.12
CA ARG A 4 9.44 4.96 -8.79
C ARG A 4 9.69 5.89 -9.97
N ILE A 5 9.42 5.41 -11.19
CA ILE A 5 9.72 6.15 -12.43
C ILE A 5 8.48 6.83 -13.06
N GLY A 6 7.30 6.64 -12.49
CA GLY A 6 6.08 7.16 -13.08
C GLY A 6 5.68 6.44 -14.38
N PRO A 7 5.07 7.15 -15.35
CA PRO A 7 4.96 8.62 -15.51
C PRO A 7 3.99 9.31 -14.53
N PHE A 8 3.04 8.60 -13.97
CA PHE A 8 2.15 9.07 -12.92
C PHE A 8 2.64 8.55 -11.57
N CYS A 9 2.93 9.45 -10.64
CA CYS A 9 3.49 9.09 -9.33
C CYS A 9 2.43 9.06 -8.23
N HIS A 10 1.23 9.59 -8.48
CA HIS A 10 0.23 9.90 -7.47
C HIS A 10 0.82 10.83 -6.38
N GLY A 11 0.74 10.46 -5.11
CA GLY A 11 1.51 11.12 -4.05
C GLY A 11 1.10 12.56 -3.76
N GLU A 12 -0.15 12.85 -3.49
CA GLU A 12 -0.74 14.13 -3.05
C GLU A 12 0.00 15.38 -3.60
N ILE A 13 0.43 15.31 -4.83
CA ILE A 13 1.06 16.41 -5.56
C ILE A 13 0.20 16.81 -6.75
N ARG A 14 0.41 18.03 -7.25
CA ARG A 14 -0.35 18.56 -8.36
C ARG A 14 -0.38 17.60 -9.54
N ASN A 15 -1.57 17.27 -10.01
CA ASN A 15 -1.84 16.33 -11.11
C ASN A 15 -1.17 14.95 -10.94
N GLY A 16 -0.90 14.51 -9.70
CA GLY A 16 -0.17 13.25 -9.45
C GLY A 16 1.23 13.20 -10.06
N GLY A 17 1.84 14.35 -10.32
CA GLY A 17 3.15 14.49 -10.94
C GLY A 17 3.12 14.72 -12.47
N ILE A 18 1.96 14.63 -13.10
CA ILE A 18 1.82 14.98 -14.52
C ILE A 18 1.92 16.50 -14.70
N PRO A 19 2.83 17.01 -15.55
CA PRO A 19 2.97 18.45 -15.76
C PRO A 19 1.71 19.10 -16.36
N ASP A 20 1.35 20.28 -15.86
CA ASP A 20 0.17 21.03 -16.32
C ASP A 20 0.07 21.20 -17.84
N TRP A 21 1.22 21.39 -18.48
CA TRP A 21 1.28 21.62 -19.93
C TRP A 21 0.90 20.37 -20.75
N LEU A 22 0.90 19.16 -20.17
CA LEU A 22 0.39 17.95 -20.83
C LEU A 22 -1.13 17.97 -20.98
N TYR A 23 -1.84 18.53 -19.99
CA TYR A 23 -3.31 18.63 -20.06
C TYR A 23 -3.83 19.56 -21.16
N GLY A 24 -2.99 20.48 -21.63
CA GLY A 24 -3.31 21.33 -22.77
C GLY A 24 -2.99 20.72 -24.14
N ARG A 25 -2.59 19.45 -24.20
CA ARG A 25 -2.24 18.78 -25.45
C ARG A 25 -3.41 17.94 -25.99
N PRO A 26 -3.54 17.78 -27.32
CA PRO A 26 -4.63 17.04 -27.94
C PRO A 26 -4.39 15.52 -27.93
N PHE A 27 -4.13 14.94 -26.78
CA PHE A 27 -3.94 13.50 -26.57
C PHE A 27 -4.38 13.08 -25.17
N LEU A 28 -4.59 11.80 -25.00
CA LEU A 28 -4.96 11.21 -23.71
C LEU A 28 -3.73 10.79 -22.92
N ILE A 29 -3.61 11.28 -21.69
CA ILE A 29 -2.57 10.85 -20.75
C ILE A 29 -2.92 9.49 -20.11
N ARG A 30 -1.91 8.78 -19.58
CA ARG A 30 -2.04 7.45 -18.96
C ARG A 30 -2.71 6.42 -19.87
N THR A 31 -2.49 6.54 -21.17
CA THR A 31 -2.98 5.64 -22.22
C THR A 31 -1.90 5.34 -23.24
N ASN A 32 -2.19 4.46 -24.19
CA ASN A 32 -1.31 4.17 -25.33
C ASN A 32 -1.42 5.18 -26.47
N ASP A 33 -1.89 6.40 -26.18
CA ASP A 33 -1.84 7.48 -27.16
C ASP A 33 -0.39 7.73 -27.58
N ARG A 34 -0.16 7.67 -28.91
CA ARG A 34 1.17 7.73 -29.50
C ARG A 34 1.90 9.03 -29.17
N GLU A 35 1.19 10.14 -29.11
CA GLU A 35 1.81 11.43 -28.80
C GLU A 35 2.16 11.54 -27.32
N TYR A 36 1.33 10.99 -26.45
CA TYR A 36 1.65 10.89 -25.02
C TYR A 36 2.89 10.00 -24.78
N LEU A 37 2.96 8.85 -25.42
CA LEU A 37 4.07 7.92 -25.26
C LEU A 37 5.42 8.49 -25.68
N LYS A 38 5.48 9.47 -26.59
CA LYS A 38 6.74 10.20 -26.90
C LYS A 38 7.29 10.95 -25.68
N TYR A 39 6.42 11.49 -24.83
CA TYR A 39 6.85 12.17 -23.61
C TYR A 39 7.25 11.17 -22.53
N VAL A 40 6.60 10.03 -22.46
CA VAL A 40 6.98 8.94 -21.55
C VAL A 40 8.36 8.39 -21.93
N ASP A 41 8.59 8.12 -23.20
CA ASP A 41 9.87 7.65 -23.73
C ASP A 41 11.00 8.62 -23.38
N ARG A 42 10.80 9.91 -23.62
CA ARG A 42 11.76 10.94 -23.24
C ARG A 42 12.01 10.99 -21.72
N LEU A 43 10.95 10.90 -20.91
CA LEU A 43 11.06 10.88 -19.45
C LEU A 43 11.90 9.68 -18.98
N TYR A 44 11.60 8.51 -19.53
CA TYR A 44 12.30 7.28 -19.14
C TYR A 44 13.76 7.27 -19.62
N ALA A 45 14.06 7.85 -20.80
CA ALA A 45 15.42 8.04 -21.26
C ALA A 45 16.24 8.89 -20.29
N GLU A 46 15.69 10.03 -19.85
CA GLU A 46 16.37 10.93 -18.89
C GLU A 46 16.55 10.27 -17.52
N ILE A 47 15.53 9.55 -17.03
CA ILE A 47 15.64 8.80 -15.77
C ILE A 47 16.72 7.72 -15.91
N ALA A 48 16.70 6.93 -16.97
CA ALA A 48 17.66 5.85 -17.19
C ALA A 48 19.10 6.36 -17.21
N SER A 49 19.35 7.51 -17.86
CA SER A 49 20.67 8.13 -17.90
C SER A 49 21.20 8.53 -16.52
N GLN A 50 20.30 8.93 -15.59
CA GLN A 50 20.67 9.24 -14.20
C GLN A 50 20.86 8.00 -13.33
N LEU A 51 20.31 6.86 -13.75
CA LEU A 51 20.35 5.60 -13.00
C LEU A 51 21.43 4.64 -13.52
N GLU A 52 22.16 5.02 -14.57
CA GLU A 52 23.23 4.21 -15.14
C GLU A 52 24.28 3.83 -14.09
N GLY A 53 24.64 2.54 -14.02
CA GLY A 53 25.60 2.01 -13.04
C GLY A 53 25.02 1.78 -11.63
N PHE A 54 23.79 2.21 -11.35
CA PHE A 54 23.17 2.00 -10.02
C PHE A 54 22.29 0.75 -9.92
N PHE A 55 22.08 0.04 -11.02
CA PHE A 55 21.28 -1.19 -10.99
C PHE A 55 22.03 -2.33 -10.33
N HIS A 56 21.29 -3.21 -9.67
CA HIS A 56 21.91 -4.36 -8.97
C HIS A 56 22.74 -5.26 -9.89
N LYS A 57 22.31 -5.44 -11.14
CA LYS A 57 23.09 -6.18 -12.15
C LYS A 57 24.49 -5.58 -12.40
N ASP A 58 24.64 -4.28 -12.16
CA ASP A 58 25.88 -3.53 -12.36
C ASP A 58 26.65 -3.33 -11.03
N GLY A 59 26.23 -3.99 -9.96
CA GLY A 59 26.79 -3.85 -8.61
C GLY A 59 26.21 -2.67 -7.80
N GLY A 60 25.21 -1.98 -8.32
CA GLY A 60 24.55 -0.86 -7.65
C GLY A 60 23.44 -1.28 -6.67
N CYS A 61 22.78 -0.30 -6.08
CA CYS A 61 21.80 -0.51 -5.01
C CYS A 61 20.33 -0.59 -5.48
N ILE A 62 20.04 -0.40 -6.77
CA ILE A 62 18.67 -0.44 -7.29
C ILE A 62 18.28 -1.88 -7.58
N ILE A 63 17.33 -2.39 -6.80
CA ILE A 63 16.84 -3.77 -6.85
C ILE A 63 15.45 -3.91 -7.47
N GLY A 64 14.81 -2.82 -7.81
CA GLY A 64 13.48 -2.82 -8.45
C GLY A 64 13.01 -1.45 -8.86
N ILE A 65 12.10 -1.44 -9.82
CA ILE A 65 11.46 -0.23 -10.34
C ILE A 65 9.94 -0.36 -10.27
N GLN A 66 9.29 0.69 -9.78
CA GLN A 66 7.84 0.84 -9.91
C GLN A 66 7.49 1.53 -11.22
N LEU A 67 6.62 0.87 -11.99
CA LEU A 67 5.93 1.46 -13.14
C LEU A 67 4.58 1.99 -12.69
N GLU A 68 4.24 3.19 -13.09
CA GLU A 68 2.94 3.81 -12.83
C GLU A 68 2.54 3.78 -11.33
N ASN A 69 1.33 4.17 -11.02
CA ASN A 69 0.74 4.03 -9.69
C ASN A 69 -0.77 3.95 -9.79
N GLU A 70 -1.33 2.84 -9.33
CA GLU A 70 -2.78 2.65 -9.26
C GLU A 70 -3.51 2.96 -10.58
N LEU A 71 -2.95 2.56 -11.72
CA LEU A 71 -3.58 2.77 -13.02
C LEU A 71 -4.99 2.14 -13.05
N GLN A 72 -5.98 2.94 -13.41
CA GLN A 72 -7.40 2.57 -13.41
C GLN A 72 -7.98 2.29 -12.01
N HIS A 73 -7.28 2.68 -10.94
CA HIS A 73 -7.82 2.62 -9.58
C HIS A 73 -7.98 4.01 -8.98
N SER A 74 -6.99 4.87 -9.09
CA SER A 74 -7.09 6.24 -8.61
C SER A 74 -6.34 7.22 -9.52
N ALA A 75 -6.72 8.47 -9.43
CA ALA A 75 -6.15 9.58 -10.16
C ALA A 75 -6.02 10.82 -9.27
N ALA A 76 -5.16 11.74 -9.67
CA ALA A 76 -5.11 13.09 -9.14
C ALA A 76 -5.26 14.10 -10.32
N PRO A 77 -5.94 15.23 -10.13
CA PRO A 77 -6.57 15.64 -8.88
C PRO A 77 -7.80 14.80 -8.54
N TRP A 78 -7.98 14.51 -7.26
CA TRP A 78 -9.08 13.67 -6.77
C TRP A 78 -10.39 14.45 -6.72
N ALA A 79 -11.02 14.69 -7.84
CA ALA A 79 -12.22 15.51 -7.97
C ALA A 79 -11.98 17.00 -7.65
N ILE A 80 -11.61 17.75 -8.65
CA ILE A 80 -11.66 19.22 -8.61
C ILE A 80 -13.13 19.61 -8.49
N ARG A 81 -13.51 20.18 -7.35
CA ARG A 81 -14.83 20.75 -7.13
C ARG A 81 -14.68 22.20 -6.70
N TYR A 82 -15.29 23.08 -7.45
CA TYR A 82 -15.57 24.41 -6.95
C TYR A 82 -16.90 24.37 -6.18
N PRO A 83 -17.07 25.15 -5.10
CA PRO A 83 -18.35 25.25 -4.42
C PRO A 83 -19.48 25.52 -5.43
N ASP A 84 -20.56 24.76 -5.33
CA ASP A 84 -21.76 24.86 -6.17
C ASP A 84 -21.55 24.62 -7.68
N GLN A 85 -20.39 24.10 -8.08
CA GLN A 85 -20.12 23.71 -9.46
C GLN A 85 -20.19 22.18 -9.63
N PRO A 86 -20.64 21.70 -10.79
CA PRO A 86 -20.42 20.32 -11.15
C PRO A 86 -18.93 20.00 -11.21
N ILE A 87 -18.57 18.71 -11.15
CA ILE A 87 -17.19 18.28 -11.33
C ILE A 87 -16.67 18.86 -12.64
N ASP A 88 -15.51 19.50 -12.58
CA ASP A 88 -14.84 19.99 -13.78
C ASP A 88 -14.23 18.79 -14.51
N TYR A 89 -14.77 18.48 -15.67
CA TYR A 89 -14.34 17.34 -16.48
C TYR A 89 -13.05 17.67 -17.23
N THR A 90 -11.96 17.19 -16.69
CA THR A 90 -10.65 17.21 -17.34
C THR A 90 -10.31 15.81 -17.85
N VAL A 91 -9.20 15.67 -18.55
CA VAL A 91 -8.71 14.34 -18.97
C VAL A 91 -8.48 13.40 -17.77
N ALA A 92 -8.14 13.96 -16.61
CA ALA A 92 -7.98 13.21 -15.36
C ALA A 92 -9.30 12.66 -14.80
N ASP A 93 -10.44 13.22 -15.17
CA ASP A 93 -11.74 12.77 -14.67
C ASP A 93 -12.10 11.35 -15.13
N TYR A 94 -11.51 10.89 -16.21
CA TYR A 94 -11.66 9.50 -16.63
C TYR A 94 -11.29 8.53 -15.52
N ASP A 95 -10.13 8.74 -14.92
CA ASP A 95 -9.65 7.86 -13.85
C ASP A 95 -10.48 8.02 -12.57
N VAL A 96 -10.89 9.24 -12.25
CA VAL A 96 -11.73 9.52 -11.08
C VAL A 96 -13.13 8.93 -11.23
N GLN A 97 -13.73 9.05 -12.39
CA GLN A 97 -15.07 8.52 -12.65
C GLN A 97 -15.11 7.00 -12.55
N ASN A 98 -14.09 6.34 -13.03
CA ASN A 98 -13.96 4.89 -12.92
C ASN A 98 -14.04 4.38 -11.49
N THR A 99 -13.48 5.12 -10.59
CA THR A 99 -13.37 4.65 -9.20
C THR A 99 -14.61 4.96 -8.36
N LYS A 100 -15.40 5.98 -8.73
CA LYS A 100 -16.44 6.48 -7.80
C LYS A 100 -17.81 6.75 -8.41
N PHE A 101 -17.91 7.09 -9.68
CA PHE A 101 -19.13 7.69 -10.22
C PHE A 101 -19.72 6.98 -11.46
N GLY A 102 -19.10 5.89 -11.88
CA GLY A 102 -19.45 5.25 -13.13
C GLY A 102 -18.95 6.05 -14.33
N VAL A 103 -18.80 5.39 -15.45
CA VAL A 103 -18.14 5.92 -16.64
C VAL A 103 -19.05 5.90 -17.83
N SER A 104 -18.88 6.85 -18.73
CA SER A 104 -19.58 6.86 -20.00
C SER A 104 -19.15 5.70 -20.91
N VAL A 105 -20.00 5.35 -21.87
CA VAL A 105 -19.76 4.22 -22.78
C VAL A 105 -18.48 4.40 -23.63
N GLN A 106 -18.10 5.63 -23.95
CA GLN A 106 -16.88 5.93 -24.72
C GLN A 106 -15.58 5.69 -23.94
N GLU A 107 -15.67 5.73 -22.64
CA GLU A 107 -14.54 5.56 -21.71
C GLU A 107 -14.29 4.08 -21.39
N GLN A 108 -15.27 3.22 -21.59
CA GLN A 108 -15.18 1.79 -21.27
C GLN A 108 -14.03 1.08 -21.99
N ASP A 109 -13.74 1.46 -23.24
CA ASP A 109 -12.67 0.82 -24.01
C ASP A 109 -11.27 1.18 -23.50
N ILE A 110 -11.08 2.41 -23.07
CA ILE A 110 -9.79 2.88 -22.49
C ILE A 110 -9.58 2.30 -21.09
N GLN A 111 -10.66 1.99 -20.42
CA GLN A 111 -10.67 1.58 -19.02
C GLN A 111 -10.94 0.10 -18.84
N SER A 112 -11.02 -0.66 -19.92
CA SER A 112 -11.06 -2.11 -19.80
C SER A 112 -9.79 -2.60 -19.09
N PRO A 113 -9.87 -3.66 -18.28
CA PRO A 113 -8.68 -4.27 -17.65
C PRO A 113 -7.58 -4.57 -18.68
N GLU A 114 -7.96 -4.99 -19.87
CA GLU A 114 -7.07 -5.31 -20.98
C GLU A 114 -6.32 -4.06 -21.46
N ALA A 115 -7.00 -2.94 -21.63
CA ALA A 115 -6.38 -1.68 -22.05
C ALA A 115 -5.37 -1.18 -21.02
N GLY A 116 -5.72 -1.26 -19.72
CA GLY A 116 -4.79 -0.93 -18.63
C GLY A 116 -3.57 -1.83 -18.61
N ASN A 117 -3.78 -3.15 -18.70
CA ASN A 117 -2.68 -4.10 -18.74
C ASN A 117 -1.79 -3.90 -19.97
N GLN A 118 -2.37 -3.56 -21.12
CA GLN A 118 -1.62 -3.25 -22.34
C GLN A 118 -0.81 -1.96 -22.19
N HIS A 119 -1.35 -0.94 -21.52
CA HIS A 119 -0.59 0.28 -21.22
C HIS A 119 0.61 -0.02 -20.33
N MET A 120 0.40 -0.77 -19.25
CA MET A 120 1.48 -1.20 -18.38
C MET A 120 2.57 -1.96 -19.14
N LYS A 121 2.19 -2.83 -20.09
CA LYS A 121 3.13 -3.55 -20.95
C LYS A 121 3.94 -2.59 -21.82
N THR A 122 3.29 -1.59 -22.41
CA THR A 122 3.98 -0.55 -23.21
C THR A 122 4.97 0.23 -22.34
N LEU A 123 4.59 0.62 -21.12
CA LEU A 123 5.52 1.29 -20.20
C LEU A 123 6.74 0.42 -19.87
N LYS A 124 6.53 -0.87 -19.63
CA LYS A 124 7.62 -1.83 -19.44
C LYS A 124 8.56 -1.87 -20.65
N GLU A 125 8.01 -1.99 -21.86
CA GLU A 125 8.79 -2.06 -23.10
C GLU A 125 9.65 -0.80 -23.29
N ILE A 126 9.10 0.38 -23.00
CA ILE A 126 9.86 1.64 -23.02
C ILE A 126 10.95 1.63 -21.95
N ALA A 127 10.66 1.23 -20.73
CA ALA A 127 11.67 1.17 -19.66
C ALA A 127 12.84 0.24 -20.04
N LEU A 128 12.54 -0.95 -20.56
CA LEU A 128 13.54 -1.91 -21.01
C LEU A 128 14.36 -1.40 -22.18
N SER A 129 13.77 -0.66 -23.15
CA SER A 129 14.49 -0.08 -24.28
C SER A 129 15.55 0.94 -23.85
N HIS A 130 15.41 1.53 -22.67
CA HIS A 130 16.40 2.40 -22.05
C HIS A 130 17.32 1.69 -21.03
N GLY A 131 17.34 0.35 -21.00
CA GLY A 131 18.26 -0.44 -20.17
C GLY A 131 17.87 -0.58 -18.71
N MET A 132 16.65 -0.22 -18.33
CA MET A 132 16.12 -0.39 -16.96
C MET A 132 15.71 -1.84 -16.69
N GLU A 133 16.68 -2.75 -16.69
CA GLU A 133 16.50 -4.21 -16.53
C GLU A 133 16.63 -4.62 -15.06
N VAL A 134 15.56 -4.53 -14.32
CA VAL A 134 15.41 -4.96 -12.91
C VAL A 134 14.02 -5.51 -12.68
N PRO A 135 13.75 -6.24 -11.59
CA PRO A 135 12.40 -6.62 -11.20
C PRO A 135 11.45 -5.42 -11.17
N LEU A 136 10.29 -5.59 -11.78
CA LEU A 136 9.28 -4.54 -11.87
C LEU A 136 8.15 -4.80 -10.89
N TYR A 137 7.63 -3.73 -10.31
CA TYR A 137 6.42 -3.77 -9.48
C TYR A 137 5.51 -2.58 -9.79
N THR A 138 4.28 -2.64 -9.36
CA THR A 138 3.33 -1.53 -9.45
C THR A 138 2.41 -1.49 -8.24
N ALA A 139 2.10 -0.27 -7.78
CA ALA A 139 1.10 -0.08 -6.75
C ALA A 139 -0.29 -0.34 -7.33
N THR A 140 -1.05 -1.18 -6.66
CA THR A 140 -2.40 -1.58 -7.07
C THR A 140 -3.50 -1.07 -6.14
N GLY A 141 -3.14 -0.22 -5.17
CA GLY A 141 -4.05 0.22 -4.12
C GLY A 141 -4.63 -0.97 -3.37
N TRP A 142 -5.88 -1.24 -3.61
CA TRP A 142 -6.58 -2.38 -3.00
C TRP A 142 -6.61 -3.63 -3.90
N GLY A 143 -5.69 -3.75 -4.86
CA GLY A 143 -5.57 -4.91 -5.73
C GLY A 143 -6.35 -4.84 -7.03
N ASN A 144 -6.99 -3.73 -7.35
CA ASN A 144 -7.82 -3.58 -8.55
C ASN A 144 -7.27 -2.65 -9.63
N ALA A 145 -6.04 -2.17 -9.49
CA ALA A 145 -5.34 -1.45 -10.56
C ALA A 145 -4.78 -2.40 -11.63
N ALA A 146 -4.39 -1.83 -12.75
CA ALA A 146 -3.81 -2.57 -13.86
C ALA A 146 -2.44 -3.14 -13.52
N ILE A 147 -2.13 -4.32 -14.03
CA ILE A 147 -0.84 -5.00 -13.89
C ILE A 147 -0.41 -5.63 -15.23
N ILE A 148 0.81 -6.14 -15.29
CA ILE A 148 1.23 -7.09 -16.32
C ILE A 148 1.26 -8.47 -15.66
N PRO A 149 0.32 -9.37 -15.92
CA PRO A 149 0.25 -10.67 -15.28
C PRO A 149 1.56 -11.45 -15.41
N GLN A 150 2.05 -11.99 -14.28
CA GLN A 150 3.28 -12.78 -14.16
C GLN A 150 4.60 -12.06 -14.49
N GLU A 151 4.57 -10.79 -14.88
CA GLU A 151 5.75 -10.04 -15.25
C GLU A 151 6.02 -8.85 -14.32
N VAL A 152 5.01 -8.38 -13.60
CA VAL A 152 5.10 -7.28 -12.64
C VAL A 152 4.53 -7.73 -11.30
N ILE A 153 5.23 -7.45 -10.21
CA ILE A 153 4.78 -7.76 -8.85
C ILE A 153 3.72 -6.72 -8.45
N PRO A 154 2.47 -7.13 -8.23
CA PRO A 154 1.46 -6.24 -7.69
C PRO A 154 1.74 -5.97 -6.22
N VAL A 155 1.73 -4.71 -5.81
CA VAL A 155 1.87 -4.32 -4.41
C VAL A 155 0.60 -3.62 -3.93
N THR A 156 0.19 -3.91 -2.70
CA THR A 156 -1.08 -3.43 -2.13
C THR A 156 -0.86 -2.32 -1.11
N ALA A 157 -1.96 -1.80 -0.61
CA ALA A 157 -2.00 -0.84 0.48
C ALA A 157 -2.75 -1.42 1.70
N ALA A 158 -2.39 -0.96 2.89
CA ALA A 158 -3.12 -1.18 4.13
C ALA A 158 -2.92 0.03 5.05
N TYR A 159 -3.99 0.58 5.58
CA TYR A 159 -3.92 1.80 6.37
C TYR A 159 -4.57 1.65 7.73
N THR A 160 -3.94 2.24 8.73
CA THR A 160 -4.60 2.49 10.01
C THR A 160 -5.65 3.59 9.84
N TYR A 161 -6.85 3.36 10.35
CA TYR A 161 -7.93 4.35 10.29
C TYR A 161 -8.21 4.89 8.88
N PRO A 162 -8.49 4.04 7.88
CA PRO A 162 -8.81 4.49 6.53
C PRO A 162 -10.10 5.33 6.55
N THR A 163 -9.97 6.65 6.44
CA THR A 163 -11.06 7.61 6.70
C THR A 163 -11.53 8.37 5.48
N TRP A 164 -11.04 8.05 4.30
CA TRP A 164 -11.45 8.73 3.07
C TRP A 164 -12.78 8.25 2.49
N ALA A 165 -13.32 7.15 2.97
CA ALA A 165 -14.65 6.68 2.65
C ALA A 165 -15.53 6.63 3.91
N ASP A 166 -15.86 5.44 4.38
CA ASP A 166 -16.66 5.26 5.58
C ASP A 166 -15.80 5.28 6.85
N ILE A 167 -16.34 5.87 7.90
CA ILE A 167 -15.69 5.85 9.21
C ILE A 167 -16.27 4.68 10.00
N GLY A 168 -15.46 3.65 10.20
CA GLY A 168 -15.86 2.46 10.92
C GLY A 168 -14.69 1.53 11.21
N MET A 169 -14.96 0.47 11.94
CA MET A 169 -13.94 -0.55 12.21
C MET A 169 -13.50 -1.24 10.92
N SER A 170 -12.21 -1.16 10.62
CA SER A 170 -11.66 -1.75 9.41
C SER A 170 -11.37 -3.25 9.55
N PRO A 171 -11.40 -4.02 8.46
CA PRO A 171 -11.03 -5.42 8.47
C PRO A 171 -9.52 -5.66 8.55
N PHE A 172 -8.70 -4.63 8.47
CA PHE A 172 -7.24 -4.73 8.42
C PHE A 172 -6.59 -5.35 9.66
N TYR A 173 -7.32 -5.47 10.75
CA TYR A 173 -6.86 -6.09 12.00
C TYR A 173 -7.32 -7.53 12.19
N LEU A 174 -7.98 -8.11 11.17
CA LEU A 174 -8.36 -9.51 11.14
C LEU A 174 -7.28 -10.34 10.42
N PHE A 175 -6.83 -11.41 11.05
CA PHE A 175 -5.92 -12.33 10.38
C PHE A 175 -6.63 -13.08 9.26
N ARG A 176 -5.97 -13.19 8.12
CA ARG A 176 -6.38 -13.93 6.92
C ARG A 176 -5.14 -14.50 6.26
N ASP A 177 -5.30 -15.44 5.38
CA ASP A 177 -4.25 -15.74 4.40
C ASP A 177 -4.42 -14.78 3.22
N ILE A 178 -3.60 -13.72 3.18
CA ILE A 178 -3.72 -12.66 2.18
C ILE A 178 -3.34 -13.11 0.75
N HIS A 179 -2.72 -14.27 0.59
CA HIS A 179 -2.47 -14.87 -0.73
C HIS A 179 -3.74 -15.48 -1.35
N THR A 180 -4.66 -15.93 -0.51
CA THR A 180 -5.91 -16.59 -0.96
C THR A 180 -7.15 -15.75 -0.70
N THR A 181 -7.12 -14.94 0.36
CA THR A 181 -8.25 -14.11 0.78
C THR A 181 -7.77 -12.67 0.95
N PRO A 182 -7.79 -11.86 -0.13
CA PRO A 182 -7.36 -10.47 -0.07
C PRO A 182 -8.27 -9.64 0.86
N ASP A 183 -7.72 -8.55 1.38
CA ASP A 183 -8.45 -7.64 2.28
C ASP A 183 -9.59 -6.90 1.57
N TYR A 184 -9.49 -6.76 0.26
CA TYR A 184 -10.46 -6.09 -0.60
C TYR A 184 -10.83 -6.93 -1.80
N SER A 185 -11.98 -6.64 -2.37
CA SER A 185 -12.49 -7.28 -3.57
C SER A 185 -13.21 -6.21 -4.42
N PRO A 186 -13.14 -6.30 -5.75
CA PRO A 186 -12.42 -7.29 -6.53
C PRO A 186 -10.92 -7.02 -6.61
N VAL A 187 -10.12 -8.08 -6.80
CA VAL A 187 -8.72 -8.00 -7.22
C VAL A 187 -8.58 -8.47 -8.66
N ARG A 188 -7.63 -7.89 -9.39
CA ARG A 188 -7.40 -8.19 -10.82
C ARG A 188 -6.38 -9.29 -11.09
N TYR A 189 -5.86 -9.93 -10.04
CA TYR A 189 -4.84 -10.96 -10.15
C TYR A 189 -5.02 -12.06 -9.10
N GLU A 190 -4.41 -13.20 -9.35
CA GLU A 190 -4.43 -14.33 -8.44
C GLU A 190 -3.30 -14.17 -7.41
N GLY A 191 -3.63 -13.72 -6.19
CA GLY A 191 -2.67 -13.36 -5.15
C GLY A 191 -1.66 -14.46 -4.81
N TYR A 192 -2.09 -15.73 -4.88
CA TYR A 192 -1.22 -16.89 -4.59
C TYR A 192 -0.07 -17.08 -5.61
N ARG A 193 -0.11 -16.37 -6.75
CA ARG A 193 0.97 -16.41 -7.76
C ARG A 193 2.09 -15.41 -7.49
N TYR A 194 1.92 -14.53 -6.52
CA TYR A 194 2.85 -13.45 -6.23
C TYR A 194 3.26 -13.45 -4.76
N PRO A 195 4.45 -12.93 -4.44
CA PRO A 195 4.72 -12.56 -3.06
C PRO A 195 3.75 -11.45 -2.63
N SER A 196 3.28 -11.51 -1.42
CA SER A 196 2.43 -10.47 -0.87
C SER A 196 3.28 -9.31 -0.36
N PHE A 197 3.35 -8.25 -1.16
CA PHE A 197 4.02 -7.00 -0.80
C PHE A 197 3.01 -5.90 -0.55
N CYS A 198 3.24 -5.14 0.51
CA CYS A 198 2.54 -3.90 0.80
C CYS A 198 3.52 -2.74 0.56
N ALA A 199 3.20 -1.85 -0.37
CA ALA A 199 4.01 -0.66 -0.64
C ALA A 199 3.55 0.56 0.15
N GLU A 200 2.32 0.52 0.66
CA GLU A 200 1.67 1.63 1.33
C GLU A 200 1.04 1.17 2.65
N MET A 201 1.89 0.69 3.57
CA MET A 201 1.41 0.47 4.93
C MET A 201 1.38 1.80 5.67
N GLY A 202 0.19 2.36 5.81
CA GLY A 202 -0.04 3.61 6.50
C GLY A 202 -0.11 3.42 8.01
N VAL A 203 1.00 3.59 8.70
CA VAL A 203 1.08 3.56 10.18
C VAL A 203 0.77 4.93 10.82
N GLY A 204 0.51 5.90 10.03
CA GLY A 204 -0.15 7.18 10.25
C GLY A 204 -1.06 7.45 9.06
N ILE A 205 -1.67 8.62 9.00
CA ILE A 205 -2.51 9.01 7.87
C ILE A 205 -2.40 10.52 7.65
N GLN A 206 -2.64 10.95 6.42
CA GLN A 206 -2.59 12.34 6.07
C GLN A 206 -3.64 13.17 6.83
N MET A 207 -3.26 14.37 7.21
CA MET A 207 -4.15 15.40 7.67
C MET A 207 -4.70 16.18 6.47
N THR A 208 -6.00 16.44 6.47
CA THR A 208 -6.63 17.34 5.52
C THR A 208 -7.31 18.48 6.25
N TYR A 209 -7.73 19.51 5.55
CA TYR A 209 -8.52 20.58 6.16
C TYR A 209 -9.87 20.09 6.69
N GLY A 210 -10.45 19.10 6.03
CA GLY A 210 -11.73 18.51 6.44
C GLY A 210 -11.61 17.38 7.47
N ARG A 211 -10.44 16.76 7.60
CA ARG A 211 -10.22 15.62 8.50
C ARG A 211 -8.87 15.69 9.17
N ARG A 212 -8.88 15.57 10.49
CA ARG A 212 -7.68 15.59 11.33
C ARG A 212 -7.67 14.41 12.29
N PRO A 213 -7.55 13.18 11.80
CA PRO A 213 -7.53 12.00 12.64
C PRO A 213 -6.25 12.00 13.50
N ARG A 214 -6.38 11.49 14.71
CA ARG A 214 -5.24 11.21 15.56
C ARG A 214 -5.05 9.71 15.65
N ILE A 215 -3.90 9.24 15.17
CA ILE A 215 -3.61 7.80 15.12
C ILE A 215 -2.84 7.39 16.37
N PRO A 216 -3.34 6.43 17.16
CA PRO A 216 -2.59 5.89 18.29
C PRO A 216 -1.41 5.06 17.79
N ALA A 217 -0.32 5.02 18.55
CA ALA A 217 0.91 4.33 18.16
C ALA A 217 0.68 2.82 17.95
N GLU A 218 -0.16 2.22 18.76
CA GLU A 218 -0.52 0.81 18.76
C GLU A 218 -1.22 0.37 17.47
N ALA A 219 -1.84 1.32 16.77
CA ALA A 219 -2.51 1.03 15.50
C ALA A 219 -1.54 0.54 14.43
N GLY A 220 -0.37 1.17 14.33
CA GLY A 220 0.67 0.76 13.38
C GLY A 220 1.30 -0.57 13.77
N GLU A 221 1.52 -0.80 15.05
CA GLU A 221 2.04 -2.05 15.59
C GLU A 221 1.08 -3.21 15.30
N GLY A 222 -0.20 -3.06 15.66
CA GLY A 222 -1.22 -4.08 15.40
C GLY A 222 -1.38 -4.40 13.92
N LEU A 223 -1.31 -3.39 13.04
CA LEU A 223 -1.36 -3.58 11.59
C LEU A 223 -0.15 -4.37 11.08
N MET A 224 1.04 -4.07 11.60
CA MET A 224 2.28 -4.77 11.22
C MET A 224 2.27 -6.23 11.67
N VAL A 225 1.91 -6.49 12.94
CA VAL A 225 1.76 -7.84 13.50
C VAL A 225 0.76 -8.65 12.69
N ARG A 226 -0.40 -8.06 12.40
CA ARG A 226 -1.43 -8.69 11.58
C ARG A 226 -0.91 -9.03 10.18
N SER A 227 -0.24 -8.11 9.52
CA SER A 227 0.24 -8.32 8.15
C SER A 227 1.29 -9.44 8.08
N LEU A 228 2.24 -9.46 9.01
CA LEU A 228 3.22 -10.54 9.10
C LEU A 228 2.56 -11.90 9.37
N GLY A 229 1.62 -11.95 10.31
CA GLY A 229 0.87 -13.17 10.61
C GLY A 229 -0.01 -13.64 9.47
N SER A 230 -0.49 -12.73 8.63
CA SER A 230 -1.35 -13.00 7.48
C SER A 230 -0.61 -13.36 6.19
N GLY A 231 0.71 -13.44 6.20
CA GLY A 231 1.46 -13.94 5.04
C GLY A 231 2.31 -12.91 4.32
N ALA A 232 2.41 -11.66 4.79
CA ALA A 232 3.22 -10.64 4.12
C ALA A 232 4.67 -11.10 3.95
N ASN A 233 5.20 -10.91 2.74
CA ASN A 233 6.58 -11.19 2.37
C ASN A 233 7.44 -9.93 2.32
N GLY A 234 6.82 -8.75 2.22
CA GLY A 234 7.51 -7.48 2.23
C GLY A 234 6.57 -6.35 2.61
N ILE A 235 7.08 -5.40 3.38
CA ILE A 235 6.31 -4.27 3.90
C ILE A 235 7.09 -2.99 3.66
N GLY A 236 6.48 -2.07 2.91
CA GLY A 236 6.90 -0.70 2.75
C GLY A 236 5.90 0.24 3.38
N TYR A 237 6.36 1.21 4.12
CA TYR A 237 5.51 2.18 4.80
C TYR A 237 5.17 3.38 3.89
N TYR A 238 3.95 3.83 4.02
CA TYR A 238 3.52 5.13 3.50
C TYR A 238 2.74 5.89 4.62
N MET A 239 3.48 6.61 5.56
CA MET A 239 4.93 6.83 5.45
C MET A 239 5.62 6.41 6.74
N TYR A 240 6.91 6.09 6.66
CA TYR A 240 7.73 5.88 7.86
C TYR A 240 8.40 7.17 8.34
N HIS A 241 8.79 8.02 7.38
CA HIS A 241 9.34 9.34 7.60
C HIS A 241 8.49 10.38 6.87
N GLY A 242 8.02 11.36 7.60
CA GLY A 242 7.34 12.51 7.03
C GLY A 242 8.27 13.38 6.20
N GLY A 243 7.69 14.26 5.41
CA GLY A 243 8.44 15.17 4.56
C GLY A 243 7.84 16.57 4.48
N ILE A 244 8.51 17.43 3.77
CA ILE A 244 8.06 18.77 3.46
C ILE A 244 8.01 18.89 1.95
N THR A 245 6.84 19.26 1.42
CA THR A 245 6.68 19.53 0.01
C THR A 245 7.46 20.78 -0.37
N PRO A 246 8.40 20.70 -1.33
CA PRO A 246 9.23 21.83 -1.68
C PRO A 246 8.40 22.94 -2.34
N GLN A 247 8.77 24.18 -2.03
CA GLN A 247 8.24 25.34 -2.71
C GLN A 247 8.90 25.50 -4.09
N GLY A 248 8.08 25.49 -5.13
CA GLY A 248 8.53 25.82 -6.48
C GLY A 248 8.57 27.33 -6.73
N LYS A 249 9.01 27.73 -7.91
CA LYS A 249 9.08 29.17 -8.30
C LYS A 249 7.69 29.83 -8.37
N ARG A 250 6.62 29.08 -8.59
CA ARG A 250 5.26 29.59 -8.82
C ARG A 250 4.21 29.08 -7.83
N GLY A 251 4.59 28.30 -6.84
CA GLY A 251 3.68 27.69 -5.88
C GLY A 251 4.25 26.44 -5.25
N PHE A 252 3.38 25.68 -4.61
CA PHE A 252 3.74 24.40 -3.98
C PHE A 252 3.31 23.24 -4.88
N PHE A 253 4.00 22.10 -4.78
CA PHE A 253 3.62 20.90 -5.52
C PHE A 253 2.29 20.29 -5.04
N SER A 254 1.87 20.58 -3.82
CA SER A 254 0.65 20.06 -3.19
C SER A 254 -0.53 21.02 -3.27
N ASP A 255 -0.68 21.77 -4.35
CA ASP A 255 -1.88 22.59 -4.60
C ASP A 255 -3.10 21.71 -4.94
N GLU A 256 -3.36 20.74 -4.06
CA GLU A 256 -4.44 19.78 -4.21
C GLU A 256 -5.79 20.35 -3.76
N PRO A 257 -6.85 20.21 -4.56
CA PRO A 257 -8.20 20.63 -4.18
C PRO A 257 -8.79 19.81 -3.02
N SER A 258 -8.24 18.63 -2.75
CA SER A 258 -8.66 17.74 -1.65
C SER A 258 -8.37 18.30 -0.25
N GLY A 259 -7.68 19.44 -0.16
CA GLY A 259 -7.41 20.12 1.10
C GLY A 259 -6.27 19.56 1.91
N VAL A 260 -5.30 18.90 1.27
CA VAL A 260 -4.03 18.55 1.91
C VAL A 260 -3.21 19.79 2.25
N PRO A 261 -2.43 19.78 3.33
CA PRO A 261 -1.52 20.88 3.65
C PRO A 261 -0.51 21.12 2.53
N LYS A 262 -0.29 22.39 2.18
CA LYS A 262 0.59 22.74 1.05
C LYS A 262 2.06 22.43 1.28
N MET A 263 2.51 22.47 2.52
CA MET A 263 3.92 22.27 2.87
C MET A 263 4.16 20.99 3.62
N SER A 264 3.39 20.74 4.68
CA SER A 264 3.58 19.56 5.52
C SER A 264 3.14 18.29 4.80
N TYR A 265 4.02 17.32 4.80
CA TYR A 265 3.76 15.96 4.35
C TYR A 265 4.11 14.98 5.47
N ASP A 266 3.69 15.33 6.69
CA ASP A 266 4.08 14.62 7.90
C ASP A 266 3.42 13.25 8.04
N PHE A 267 2.15 13.10 7.64
CA PHE A 267 1.37 11.86 7.72
C PHE A 267 1.29 11.22 9.10
N GLN A 268 1.69 11.93 10.16
CA GLN A 268 1.88 11.34 11.49
C GLN A 268 2.83 10.12 11.46
N ALA A 269 3.82 10.16 10.56
CA ALA A 269 4.79 9.11 10.38
C ALA A 269 5.60 8.84 11.67
N PRO A 270 6.13 7.63 11.86
CA PRO A 270 6.99 7.31 13.00
C PRO A 270 8.15 8.29 13.21
N ILE A 271 8.74 8.77 12.11
CA ILE A 271 9.67 9.90 12.11
C ILE A 271 8.96 11.07 11.44
N GLY A 272 8.69 12.13 12.18
CA GLY A 272 8.01 13.32 11.67
C GLY A 272 8.87 14.12 10.70
N GLU A 273 8.25 15.07 9.99
CA GLU A 273 8.87 15.88 8.95
C GLU A 273 10.14 16.64 9.39
N PHE A 274 10.29 16.93 10.68
CA PHE A 274 11.47 17.58 11.27
C PHE A 274 12.44 16.60 11.94
N GLY A 275 12.30 15.29 11.68
CA GLY A 275 13.19 14.25 12.22
C GLY A 275 12.88 13.80 13.66
N HIS A 276 11.84 14.32 14.29
CA HIS A 276 11.42 13.87 15.62
C HIS A 276 10.79 12.49 15.56
N THR A 277 11.04 11.65 16.55
CA THR A 277 10.46 10.31 16.66
C THR A 277 9.17 10.32 17.48
N ARG A 278 8.21 9.51 17.08
CA ARG A 278 6.94 9.28 17.78
C ARG A 278 6.94 7.94 18.50
N ALA A 279 5.96 7.71 19.37
CA ALA A 279 5.79 6.43 20.05
C ALA A 279 5.73 5.24 19.07
N SER A 280 5.09 5.42 17.91
CA SER A 280 5.03 4.41 16.84
C SER A 280 6.41 4.03 16.29
N TYR A 281 7.40 4.93 16.30
CA TYR A 281 8.78 4.58 15.93
C TYR A 281 9.36 3.54 16.88
N HIS A 282 9.13 3.72 18.18
CA HIS A 282 9.70 2.84 19.20
C HIS A 282 9.04 1.46 19.20
N SER A 283 7.73 1.38 19.06
CA SER A 283 7.02 0.08 18.98
C SER A 283 7.36 -0.68 17.71
N LEU A 284 7.34 -0.03 16.54
CA LEU A 284 7.69 -0.67 15.28
C LEU A 284 9.14 -1.15 15.23
N ARG A 285 10.06 -0.47 15.91
CA ARG A 285 11.47 -0.88 15.95
C ARG A 285 11.65 -2.28 16.51
N ILE A 286 10.85 -2.70 17.48
CA ILE A 286 10.90 -4.05 18.03
C ILE A 286 10.54 -5.09 16.95
N ILE A 287 9.50 -4.81 16.17
CA ILE A 287 9.07 -5.69 15.08
C ILE A 287 10.13 -5.72 13.97
N HIS A 288 10.78 -4.58 13.68
CA HIS A 288 11.88 -4.55 12.71
C HIS A 288 13.05 -5.43 13.16
N HIS A 289 13.43 -5.42 14.44
CA HIS A 289 14.44 -6.34 14.96
C HIS A 289 14.00 -7.81 14.78
N PHE A 290 12.76 -8.13 15.12
CA PHE A 290 12.23 -9.46 14.88
C PHE A 290 12.34 -9.88 13.41
N VAL A 291 11.93 -9.01 12.48
CA VAL A 291 12.02 -9.30 11.03
C VAL A 291 13.47 -9.41 10.58
N ASN A 292 14.38 -8.58 11.09
CA ASN A 292 15.79 -8.66 10.77
C ASN A 292 16.40 -9.99 11.21
N ASP A 293 16.06 -10.46 12.40
CA ASP A 293 16.64 -11.67 12.98
C ASP A 293 15.97 -12.95 12.42
N PHE A 294 14.66 -12.94 12.21
CA PHE A 294 13.86 -14.11 11.89
C PHE A 294 13.20 -14.09 10.52
N GLY A 295 13.32 -12.99 9.76
CA GLY A 295 12.62 -12.85 8.47
C GLY A 295 12.97 -13.92 7.45
N HIS A 296 14.21 -14.40 7.44
CA HIS A 296 14.65 -15.50 6.58
C HIS A 296 13.96 -16.84 6.91
N LEU A 297 13.60 -17.07 8.16
CA LEU A 297 12.82 -18.22 8.60
C LEU A 297 11.33 -18.00 8.31
N LEU A 298 10.83 -16.80 8.55
CA LEU A 298 9.43 -16.44 8.39
C LEU A 298 8.97 -16.45 6.93
N ALA A 299 9.80 -15.95 6.01
CA ALA A 299 9.43 -15.75 4.61
C ALA A 299 8.88 -17.02 3.91
N PRO A 300 9.47 -18.22 4.08
CA PRO A 300 8.97 -19.45 3.45
C PRO A 300 7.82 -20.12 4.21
N MET A 301 7.33 -19.56 5.32
CA MET A 301 6.28 -20.15 6.12
C MET A 301 4.89 -19.83 5.58
N GLY A 302 4.03 -20.84 5.45
CA GLY A 302 2.61 -20.69 5.14
C GLY A 302 1.80 -20.16 6.32
N VAL A 303 0.60 -19.65 6.04
CA VAL A 303 -0.36 -19.17 7.04
C VAL A 303 -1.24 -20.34 7.51
N VAL A 304 -1.42 -20.45 8.81
CA VAL A 304 -2.41 -21.34 9.43
C VAL A 304 -3.29 -20.50 10.35
N LEU A 305 -4.57 -20.54 10.09
CA LEU A 305 -5.58 -19.79 10.85
C LEU A 305 -6.35 -20.75 11.78
N PRO A 306 -6.85 -20.27 12.93
CA PRO A 306 -7.77 -21.05 13.74
C PRO A 306 -9.10 -21.31 13.00
N GLU A 307 -9.75 -22.43 13.28
CA GLU A 307 -10.98 -22.87 12.58
C GLU A 307 -12.12 -21.83 12.59
N HIS A 308 -12.14 -20.94 13.56
CA HIS A 308 -13.16 -19.90 13.70
C HIS A 308 -12.75 -18.54 13.12
N SER A 309 -11.61 -18.45 12.47
CA SER A 309 -11.06 -17.15 12.02
C SER A 309 -11.96 -16.43 11.01
N ASP A 310 -12.63 -17.17 10.15
CA ASP A 310 -13.54 -16.66 9.13
C ASP A 310 -14.87 -16.11 9.69
N THR A 311 -15.20 -16.48 10.92
CA THR A 311 -16.40 -16.00 11.63
C THR A 311 -16.14 -14.74 12.46
N ILE A 312 -14.86 -14.36 12.64
CA ILE A 312 -14.49 -13.17 13.41
C ILE A 312 -14.73 -11.92 12.56
N THR A 313 -15.52 -11.00 13.09
CA THR A 313 -15.77 -9.68 12.49
C THR A 313 -14.97 -8.59 13.21
N PRO A 314 -14.77 -7.41 12.63
CA PRO A 314 -14.14 -6.28 13.31
C PRO A 314 -14.81 -5.92 14.65
N SER A 315 -16.13 -6.07 14.75
CA SER A 315 -16.91 -5.80 15.97
C SER A 315 -16.77 -6.86 17.07
N ASN A 316 -16.25 -8.05 16.75
CA ASN A 316 -15.96 -9.05 17.78
C ASN A 316 -14.70 -8.64 18.55
N THR A 317 -14.89 -8.14 19.77
CA THR A 317 -13.83 -7.61 20.63
C THR A 317 -13.39 -8.59 21.73
N HIS A 318 -14.00 -9.75 21.84
CA HIS A 318 -13.81 -10.70 22.94
C HIS A 318 -13.03 -11.95 22.52
N THR A 319 -13.06 -12.32 21.25
CA THR A 319 -12.32 -13.48 20.75
C THR A 319 -10.85 -13.13 20.49
N LEU A 320 -9.97 -14.01 20.96
CA LEU A 320 -8.54 -13.89 20.66
C LEU A 320 -8.31 -13.98 19.16
N ARG A 321 -7.60 -13.00 18.62
CA ARG A 321 -7.18 -12.96 17.21
C ARG A 321 -5.73 -13.38 17.11
N TYR A 322 -5.48 -14.45 16.37
CA TYR A 322 -4.13 -14.91 16.11
C TYR A 322 -4.02 -15.63 14.77
N ALA A 323 -2.81 -15.72 14.28
CA ALA A 323 -2.42 -16.57 13.16
C ALA A 323 -1.10 -17.24 13.45
N VAL A 324 -0.83 -18.34 12.77
CA VAL A 324 0.44 -19.05 12.84
C VAL A 324 1.10 -19.04 11.47
N ARG A 325 2.34 -18.61 11.39
CA ARG A 325 3.20 -18.84 10.24
C ARG A 325 3.99 -20.11 10.51
N LYS A 326 3.87 -21.10 9.63
CA LYS A 326 4.41 -22.45 9.90
C LYS A 326 5.12 -23.02 8.68
N LYS A 327 6.24 -23.69 8.94
CA LYS A 327 6.89 -24.62 8.01
C LYS A 327 7.42 -25.82 8.78
N GLU A 328 7.00 -27.03 8.41
CA GLU A 328 7.37 -28.27 9.11
C GLU A 328 7.05 -28.21 10.61
N ASN A 329 8.05 -28.38 11.47
CA ASN A 329 7.95 -28.37 12.94
C ASN A 329 8.32 -27.02 13.58
N ALA A 330 8.45 -25.96 12.79
CA ALA A 330 8.77 -24.63 13.28
C ALA A 330 7.71 -23.62 12.87
N GLY A 331 7.50 -22.58 13.68
CA GLY A 331 6.56 -21.53 13.37
C GLY A 331 6.62 -20.37 14.32
N PHE A 332 5.88 -19.32 13.97
CA PHE A 332 5.66 -18.14 14.77
C PHE A 332 4.17 -17.91 14.96
N VAL A 333 3.78 -17.57 16.17
CA VAL A 333 2.41 -17.18 16.49
C VAL A 333 2.32 -15.66 16.56
N PHE A 334 1.42 -15.10 15.81
CA PHE A 334 1.11 -13.67 15.78
C PHE A 334 -0.22 -13.44 16.48
N ILE A 335 -0.24 -12.57 17.47
CA ILE A 335 -1.42 -12.23 18.26
C ILE A 335 -1.59 -10.73 18.22
N THR A 336 -2.82 -10.24 18.04
CA THR A 336 -3.14 -8.83 18.23
C THR A 336 -4.46 -8.66 18.95
N ASN A 337 -4.49 -7.67 19.84
CA ASN A 337 -5.70 -7.23 20.55
C ASN A 337 -6.01 -5.77 20.23
N PHE A 338 -5.68 -5.34 19.01
CA PHE A 338 -5.98 -4.02 18.51
C PHE A 338 -7.19 -4.05 17.54
N GLN A 339 -7.96 -2.99 17.53
CA GLN A 339 -8.99 -2.68 16.53
C GLN A 339 -9.18 -1.17 16.48
N ASP A 340 -9.22 -0.61 15.29
CA ASP A 340 -9.57 0.79 15.10
C ASP A 340 -11.05 1.07 15.45
N HIS A 341 -11.36 2.32 15.75
CA HIS A 341 -12.69 2.82 16.02
C HIS A 341 -13.47 2.07 17.13
N CYS A 342 -12.78 1.31 17.98
CA CYS A 342 -13.42 0.67 19.12
C CYS A 342 -12.51 0.67 20.36
N LYS A 343 -13.10 0.50 21.51
CA LYS A 343 -12.40 0.30 22.76
C LYS A 343 -12.22 -1.18 23.01
N ARG A 344 -10.97 -1.60 23.18
CA ARG A 344 -10.63 -2.99 23.54
C ARG A 344 -10.48 -3.13 25.05
N GLU A 345 -10.68 -4.34 25.54
CA GLU A 345 -10.39 -4.74 26.91
C GLU A 345 -9.29 -5.82 26.90
N ASP A 346 -8.69 -6.06 28.06
CA ASP A 346 -7.74 -7.15 28.21
C ASP A 346 -8.41 -8.51 27.99
N LEU A 347 -7.77 -9.38 27.23
CA LEU A 347 -8.17 -10.77 27.11
C LEU A 347 -7.39 -11.59 28.15
N ARG A 348 -8.09 -12.03 29.18
CA ARG A 348 -7.51 -12.79 30.29
C ARG A 348 -7.59 -14.29 30.05
N ASP A 349 -6.79 -15.03 30.81
CA ASP A 349 -6.80 -16.49 30.82
C ASP A 349 -6.56 -17.13 29.45
N VAL A 350 -5.72 -16.47 28.61
CA VAL A 350 -5.39 -16.95 27.27
C VAL A 350 -4.37 -18.08 27.35
N SER A 351 -4.64 -19.16 26.62
CA SER A 351 -3.67 -20.19 26.28
C SER A 351 -3.92 -20.71 24.89
N LEU A 352 -2.88 -21.16 24.21
CA LEU A 352 -2.94 -21.73 22.87
C LEU A 352 -2.36 -23.13 22.87
N THR A 353 -2.97 -24.01 22.10
CA THR A 353 -2.44 -25.35 21.85
C THR A 353 -2.13 -25.47 20.37
N LEU A 354 -0.87 -25.70 20.05
CA LEU A 354 -0.34 -25.79 18.71
C LEU A 354 0.01 -27.25 18.39
N LYS A 355 -0.59 -27.81 17.35
CA LYS A 355 -0.28 -29.13 16.84
C LYS A 355 0.82 -29.00 15.78
N LEU A 356 2.01 -29.48 16.11
CA LEU A 356 3.12 -29.65 15.19
C LEU A 356 3.09 -31.07 14.58
N ALA A 357 3.95 -31.35 13.62
CA ALA A 357 3.94 -32.66 12.97
C ALA A 357 4.28 -33.79 13.93
N SER A 358 5.18 -33.57 14.90
CA SER A 358 5.70 -34.58 15.84
C SER A 358 5.22 -34.42 17.28
N GLU A 359 4.66 -33.25 17.63
CA GLU A 359 4.30 -32.94 19.02
C GLU A 359 3.17 -31.91 19.12
N THR A 360 2.63 -31.80 20.32
CA THR A 360 1.67 -30.73 20.66
C THR A 360 2.31 -29.83 21.69
N VAL A 361 2.38 -28.54 21.39
CA VAL A 361 2.96 -27.51 22.26
C VAL A 361 1.85 -26.63 22.80
N ARG A 362 1.89 -26.39 24.10
CA ARG A 362 1.00 -25.42 24.77
C ARG A 362 1.74 -24.13 25.09
N PHE A 363 1.10 -23.00 24.83
CA PHE A 363 1.59 -21.68 25.20
C PHE A 363 0.55 -20.91 26.04
N PRO A 364 0.94 -20.38 27.20
CA PRO A 364 2.17 -20.71 27.91
C PRO A 364 2.19 -22.19 28.31
N GLN A 365 3.37 -22.71 28.62
CA GLN A 365 3.52 -24.14 29.01
C GLN A 365 2.64 -24.46 30.22
N ASP A 366 2.65 -23.58 31.21
CA ASP A 366 1.84 -23.66 32.40
C ASP A 366 1.04 -22.37 32.61
N GLY A 367 -0.20 -22.53 33.17
CA GLY A 367 -1.08 -21.39 33.44
C GLY A 367 -1.66 -20.72 32.18
N THR A 368 -1.87 -19.43 32.27
CA THR A 368 -2.45 -18.56 31.22
C THR A 368 -1.71 -17.24 31.17
N VAL A 369 -1.89 -16.48 30.09
CA VAL A 369 -1.41 -15.11 29.96
C VAL A 369 -2.57 -14.15 29.74
N THR A 370 -2.35 -12.90 30.04
CA THR A 370 -3.25 -11.81 29.65
C THR A 370 -2.70 -11.12 28.41
N VAL A 371 -3.48 -11.10 27.33
CA VAL A 371 -3.22 -10.25 26.17
C VAL A 371 -3.84 -8.91 26.46
N VAL A 372 -2.99 -7.94 26.75
CA VAL A 372 -3.48 -6.61 27.14
C VAL A 372 -4.18 -5.90 26.00
N LYS A 373 -5.04 -4.98 26.31
CA LYS A 373 -5.70 -4.14 25.32
C LYS A 373 -4.68 -3.41 24.46
N ASN A 374 -4.98 -3.30 23.18
CA ASN A 374 -4.14 -2.63 22.18
C ASN A 374 -2.75 -3.27 21.96
N ALA A 375 -2.54 -4.53 22.40
CA ALA A 375 -1.34 -5.30 22.06
C ALA A 375 -1.40 -5.82 20.64
#